data_6b696ee72a2d0936dab8ec23219c3824
#
_entry.id   6b696ee72a2d0936dab8ec23219c3824
#
_cell.length_a   1.000
_cell.length_b   1.000
_cell.length_c   1.000
_cell.angle_alpha   90.00
_cell.angle_beta   90.00
_cell.angle_gamma   90.00
#
_symmetry.space_group_name_H-M   'P 1'
#
loop_
_entity.id
_entity.type
_entity.pdbx_description
1 polymer ?
#
loop_
_entity_poly.entity_id
_entity_poly.type
_entity_poly.pdbx_seq_one_letter_code
_entity_poly.pdbx_strand_id
1 'polypeptide(L)'
;MSKIKVVKATIDEIHIVVNLVAELLIDFNNKNHSDFIVDKNKLKDVTKDIIVRDNFAAFIAYDSDYKPKGLITISGAFAIYNGGDFGVITELYVDRTSRSTGIGKLLLESAFNFSDTMNWKKVEVGAPNAKEWPRTIEFYKKNGFKQKGPKLRIDLR
;
A
#
# COMPACT_ATOMS: atom_id res chain seq x y z
N MET A 1 16.42 8.93 18.03
CA MET A 1 15.59 8.57 16.86
C MET A 1 15.24 7.11 16.89
N SER A 2 13.97 6.77 16.78
CA SER A 2 13.57 5.38 16.72
C SER A 2 13.97 4.80 15.36
N LYS A 3 14.57 3.63 15.42
CA LYS A 3 15.00 2.90 14.23
C LYS A 3 13.81 2.13 13.68
N ILE A 4 13.53 2.34 12.39
CA ILE A 4 12.45 1.64 11.70
C ILE A 4 13.02 0.43 10.98
N LYS A 5 12.33 -0.70 11.11
CA LYS A 5 12.65 -1.93 10.40
C LYS A 5 11.46 -2.31 9.52
N VAL A 6 11.71 -2.52 8.22
CA VAL A 6 10.67 -2.95 7.28
C VAL A 6 10.87 -4.44 7.00
N VAL A 7 9.80 -5.21 7.17
CA VAL A 7 9.83 -6.68 7.05
C VAL A 7 8.72 -7.12 6.11
N LYS A 8 9.01 -8.06 5.23
CA LYS A 8 7.99 -8.69 4.40
C LYS A 8 7.08 -9.55 5.27
N ALA A 9 5.79 -9.28 5.21
CA ALA A 9 4.80 -10.02 6.00
C ALA A 9 4.58 -11.41 5.42
N THR A 10 4.41 -12.37 6.32
CA THR A 10 4.02 -13.74 5.98
C THR A 10 2.60 -14.00 6.45
N ILE A 11 2.11 -15.21 6.23
CA ILE A 11 0.79 -15.63 6.69
C ILE A 11 0.63 -15.47 8.21
N ASP A 12 1.73 -15.50 8.95
CA ASP A 12 1.70 -15.35 10.41
C ASP A 12 1.34 -13.93 10.86
N GLU A 13 1.53 -12.91 10.00
CA GLU A 13 1.23 -11.52 10.32
C GLU A 13 -0.08 -11.01 9.69
N ILE A 14 -0.98 -11.92 9.28
CA ILE A 14 -2.25 -11.52 8.65
C ILE A 14 -3.01 -10.51 9.51
N HIS A 15 -3.09 -10.73 10.83
CA HIS A 15 -3.82 -9.84 11.72
C HIS A 15 -3.24 -8.44 11.75
N ILE A 16 -1.92 -8.30 11.63
CA ILE A 16 -1.26 -6.99 11.58
C ILE A 16 -1.57 -6.29 10.25
N VAL A 17 -1.47 -7.01 9.14
CA VAL A 17 -1.81 -6.49 7.81
C VAL A 17 -3.26 -6.00 7.80
N VAL A 18 -4.19 -6.82 8.28
CA VAL A 18 -5.61 -6.49 8.33
C VAL A 18 -5.86 -5.24 9.17
N ASN A 19 -5.22 -5.13 10.33
CA ASN A 19 -5.40 -3.96 11.20
C ASN A 19 -4.90 -2.68 10.51
N LEU A 20 -3.77 -2.73 9.85
CA LEU A 20 -3.22 -1.56 9.15
C LEU A 20 -4.05 -1.17 7.93
N VAL A 21 -4.55 -2.14 7.17
CA VAL A 21 -5.47 -1.88 6.06
C VAL A 21 -6.78 -1.28 6.57
N ALA A 22 -7.29 -1.79 7.69
CA ALA A 22 -8.52 -1.25 8.30
C ALA A 22 -8.32 0.23 8.71
N GLU A 23 -7.16 0.57 9.28
CA GLU A 23 -6.85 1.96 9.62
C GLU A 23 -6.81 2.85 8.39
N LEU A 24 -6.23 2.36 7.30
CA LEU A 24 -6.21 3.09 6.02
C LEU A 24 -7.64 3.35 5.52
N LEU A 25 -8.50 2.32 5.56
CA LEU A 25 -9.89 2.44 5.10
C LEU A 25 -10.68 3.41 5.98
N ILE A 26 -10.44 3.42 7.29
CA ILE A 26 -11.06 4.37 8.21
C ILE A 26 -10.64 5.80 7.87
N ASP A 27 -9.36 6.03 7.60
CA ASP A 27 -8.87 7.34 7.17
C ASP A 27 -9.56 7.79 5.87
N PHE A 28 -9.70 6.89 4.90
CA PHE A 28 -10.41 7.17 3.66
C PHE A 28 -11.87 7.55 3.91
N ASN A 29 -12.56 6.78 4.75
CA ASN A 29 -13.95 7.08 5.09
C ASN A 29 -14.10 8.47 5.69
N ASN A 30 -13.23 8.82 6.63
CA ASN A 30 -13.28 10.10 7.33
C ASN A 30 -13.03 11.27 6.38
N LYS A 31 -12.05 11.15 5.49
CA LYS A 31 -11.70 12.23 4.55
C LYS A 31 -12.69 12.37 3.40
N ASN A 32 -13.21 11.27 2.91
CA ASN A 32 -14.10 11.27 1.75
C ASN A 32 -15.58 11.30 2.13
N HIS A 33 -15.89 11.43 3.43
CA HIS A 33 -17.27 11.43 3.94
C HIS A 33 -18.05 10.21 3.47
N SER A 34 -17.40 9.05 3.48
CA SER A 34 -17.97 7.78 3.05
C SER A 34 -18.51 7.00 4.26
N ASP A 35 -19.61 6.28 4.06
CA ASP A 35 -20.20 5.41 5.07
C ASP A 35 -19.84 3.94 4.89
N PHE A 36 -18.77 3.66 4.18
CA PHE A 36 -18.31 2.31 3.94
C PHE A 36 -17.97 1.61 5.27
N ILE A 37 -18.54 0.41 5.47
CA ILE A 37 -18.29 -0.37 6.69
C ILE A 37 -17.02 -1.21 6.51
N VAL A 38 -16.07 -1.07 7.44
CA VAL A 38 -14.84 -1.86 7.43
C VAL A 38 -15.10 -3.18 8.16
N ASP A 39 -15.07 -4.29 7.42
CA ASP A 39 -15.28 -5.64 7.94
C ASP A 39 -13.93 -6.37 8.00
N LYS A 40 -13.34 -6.44 9.19
CA LYS A 40 -12.03 -7.07 9.41
C LYS A 40 -12.03 -8.57 9.09
N ASN A 41 -13.14 -9.27 9.31
CA ASN A 41 -13.22 -10.69 8.99
C ASN A 41 -13.13 -10.92 7.49
N LYS A 42 -13.80 -10.09 6.71
CA LYS A 42 -13.71 -10.14 5.25
C LYS A 42 -12.31 -9.80 4.76
N LEU A 43 -11.68 -8.78 5.33
CA LEU A 43 -10.29 -8.41 5.02
C LEU A 43 -9.34 -9.56 5.33
N LYS A 44 -9.57 -10.26 6.44
CA LYS A 44 -8.76 -11.41 6.84
C LYS A 44 -8.84 -12.55 5.81
N ASP A 45 -10.04 -12.86 5.36
CA ASP A 45 -10.25 -13.93 4.35
C ASP A 45 -9.55 -13.56 3.03
N VAL A 46 -9.70 -12.32 2.58
CA VAL A 46 -9.03 -11.83 1.38
C VAL A 46 -7.51 -11.87 1.53
N THR A 47 -6.99 -11.42 2.68
CA THR A 47 -5.55 -11.40 2.92
C THR A 47 -4.95 -12.80 2.92
N LYS A 48 -5.65 -13.79 3.52
CA LYS A 48 -5.21 -15.19 3.48
C LYS A 48 -5.03 -15.70 2.05
N ASP A 49 -5.93 -15.30 1.17
CA ASP A 49 -5.93 -15.74 -0.22
C ASP A 49 -4.80 -15.11 -1.04
N ILE A 50 -4.48 -13.84 -0.78
CA ILE A 50 -3.50 -13.11 -1.60
C ILE A 50 -2.08 -13.18 -1.05
N ILE A 51 -1.88 -13.23 0.26
CA ILE A 51 -0.53 -13.09 0.86
C ILE A 51 0.41 -14.23 0.47
N VAL A 52 -0.13 -15.35 0.02
CA VAL A 52 0.65 -16.53 -0.40
C VAL A 52 0.99 -16.52 -1.89
N ARG A 53 0.54 -15.53 -2.64
CA ARG A 53 0.80 -15.44 -4.09
C ARG A 53 2.21 -14.93 -4.35
N ASP A 54 2.88 -15.50 -5.36
CA ASP A 54 4.26 -15.15 -5.68
C ASP A 54 4.41 -13.72 -6.21
N ASN A 55 3.37 -13.18 -6.83
CA ASN A 55 3.37 -11.83 -7.41
C ASN A 55 2.72 -10.78 -6.50
N PHE A 56 2.68 -11.05 -5.20
CA PHE A 56 2.18 -10.13 -4.19
C PHE A 56 3.18 -10.03 -3.05
N ALA A 57 3.30 -8.84 -2.48
CA ALA A 57 4.05 -8.67 -1.24
C ALA A 57 3.40 -7.59 -0.38
N ALA A 58 3.41 -7.83 0.93
CA ALA A 58 3.07 -6.84 1.94
C ALA A 58 4.32 -6.62 2.81
N PHE A 59 4.63 -5.35 3.08
CA PHE A 59 5.75 -4.98 3.95
C PHE A 59 5.22 -4.16 5.11
N ILE A 60 5.67 -4.50 6.31
CA ILE A 60 5.28 -3.82 7.54
C ILE A 60 6.50 -3.09 8.10
N ALA A 61 6.31 -1.82 8.42
CA ALA A 61 7.32 -1.02 9.11
C ALA A 61 7.07 -1.10 10.61
N TYR A 62 8.09 -1.53 11.35
CA TYR A 62 8.05 -1.63 12.81
C TYR A 62 8.98 -0.61 13.45
N ASP A 63 8.59 -0.06 14.60
CA ASP A 63 9.48 0.77 15.39
C ASP A 63 10.41 -0.11 16.27
N SER A 64 11.25 0.52 17.09
CA SER A 64 12.21 -0.18 17.97
C SER A 64 11.54 -1.03 19.05
N ASP A 65 10.27 -0.77 19.35
CA ASP A 65 9.47 -1.56 20.30
C ASP A 65 8.63 -2.63 19.60
N TYR A 66 8.91 -2.91 18.33
CA TYR A 66 8.17 -3.87 17.50
C TYR A 66 6.70 -3.53 17.34
N LYS A 67 6.37 -2.24 17.37
CA LYS A 67 5.01 -1.79 17.07
C LYS A 67 4.87 -1.49 15.58
N PRO A 68 3.82 -2.01 14.92
CA PRO A 68 3.60 -1.71 13.51
C PRO A 68 3.27 -0.23 13.32
N LYS A 69 3.97 0.43 12.41
CA LYS A 69 3.81 1.87 12.13
C LYS A 69 3.44 2.17 10.70
N GLY A 70 3.43 1.18 9.85
CA GLY A 70 3.05 1.39 8.46
C GLY A 70 3.02 0.10 7.67
N LEU A 71 2.42 0.20 6.49
CA LEU A 71 2.23 -0.92 5.58
C LEU A 71 2.28 -0.44 4.15
N ILE A 72 2.88 -1.25 3.28
CA ILE A 72 2.71 -1.12 1.84
C ILE A 72 2.41 -2.50 1.26
N THR A 73 1.49 -2.54 0.30
CA THR A 73 1.21 -3.76 -0.47
C THR A 73 1.42 -3.49 -1.94
N ILE A 74 1.95 -4.48 -2.64
CA ILE A 74 2.20 -4.38 -4.08
C ILE A 74 1.84 -5.72 -4.72
N SER A 75 1.20 -5.66 -5.88
CA SER A 75 0.82 -6.85 -6.64
C SER A 75 1.21 -6.70 -8.10
N GLY A 76 1.37 -7.83 -8.78
CA GLY A 76 1.66 -7.86 -10.21
C GLY A 76 0.40 -7.64 -11.05
N ALA A 77 0.58 -6.91 -12.14
CA ALA A 77 -0.41 -6.78 -13.19
C ALA A 77 0.31 -6.94 -14.53
N PHE A 78 -0.43 -7.03 -15.59
CA PHE A 78 0.16 -7.11 -16.92
C PHE A 78 -0.71 -6.39 -17.94
N ALA A 79 -0.06 -5.80 -18.93
CA ALA A 79 -0.76 -5.12 -20.02
C ALA A 79 0.17 -5.02 -21.22
N ILE A 80 -0.37 -5.22 -22.41
CA ILE A 80 0.41 -5.15 -23.64
C ILE A 80 0.99 -3.74 -23.81
N TYR A 81 0.16 -2.71 -23.57
CA TYR A 81 0.60 -1.31 -23.73
C TYR A 81 1.71 -0.94 -22.74
N ASN A 82 1.81 -1.65 -21.63
CA ASN A 82 2.80 -1.36 -20.59
C ASN A 82 4.07 -2.24 -20.70
N GLY A 83 4.14 -3.03 -21.75
CA GLY A 83 5.30 -3.88 -22.01
C GLY A 83 5.29 -5.21 -21.27
N GLY A 84 4.16 -5.64 -20.73
CA GLY A 84 4.00 -6.90 -20.01
C GLY A 84 3.74 -6.68 -18.53
N ASP A 85 4.47 -7.40 -17.69
CA ASP A 85 4.28 -7.40 -16.24
C ASP A 85 4.78 -6.10 -15.60
N PHE A 86 4.04 -5.61 -14.63
CA PHE A 86 4.41 -4.42 -13.85
C PHE A 86 3.83 -4.51 -12.44
N GLY A 87 4.32 -3.69 -11.53
CA GLY A 87 3.83 -3.65 -10.15
C GLY A 87 2.74 -2.60 -9.95
N VAL A 88 1.79 -2.90 -9.07
CA VAL A 88 0.75 -1.95 -8.66
C VAL A 88 0.73 -1.88 -7.14
N ILE A 89 1.01 -0.70 -6.61
CA ILE A 89 0.86 -0.44 -5.17
C ILE A 89 -0.63 -0.27 -4.90
N THR A 90 -1.17 -1.09 -4.01
CA THR A 90 -2.60 -1.11 -3.72
C THR A 90 -2.95 -0.47 -2.38
N GLU A 91 -2.12 -0.63 -1.36
CA GLU A 91 -2.26 0.04 -0.08
C GLU A 91 -0.94 0.68 0.33
N LEU A 92 -1.00 1.88 0.91
CA LEU A 92 0.11 2.51 1.59
C LEU A 92 -0.44 3.28 2.79
N TYR A 93 -0.04 2.89 3.98
CA TYR A 93 -0.49 3.50 5.22
C TYR A 93 0.70 3.75 6.13
N VAL A 94 0.74 4.93 6.74
CA VAL A 94 1.67 5.24 7.82
C VAL A 94 0.85 5.73 9.01
N ASP A 95 1.13 5.17 10.18
CA ASP A 95 0.47 5.57 11.41
C ASP A 95 0.48 7.09 11.56
N ARG A 96 -0.65 7.65 11.97
CA ARG A 96 -0.86 9.10 12.00
C ARG A 96 0.22 9.84 12.80
N THR A 97 0.64 9.26 13.93
CA THR A 97 1.66 9.86 14.79
C THR A 97 3.09 9.73 14.25
N SER A 98 3.27 8.92 13.22
CA SER A 98 4.59 8.62 12.64
C SER A 98 4.77 9.20 11.23
N ARG A 99 3.83 10.01 10.75
CA ARG A 99 3.90 10.60 9.41
C ARG A 99 5.00 11.66 9.34
N SER A 100 5.54 11.85 8.14
CA SER A 100 6.63 12.79 7.87
C SER A 100 7.95 12.43 8.58
N THR A 101 8.14 11.16 8.94
CA THR A 101 9.36 10.65 9.58
C THR A 101 10.21 9.76 8.65
N GLY A 102 9.80 9.63 7.38
CA GLY A 102 10.54 8.83 6.40
C GLY A 102 10.05 7.38 6.26
N ILE A 103 9.06 6.96 7.03
CA ILE A 103 8.53 5.58 6.98
C ILE A 103 7.94 5.27 5.60
N GLY A 104 7.18 6.20 5.02
CA GLY A 104 6.60 6.01 3.69
C GLY A 104 7.66 5.75 2.62
N LYS A 105 8.77 6.47 2.68
CA LYS A 105 9.88 6.28 1.75
C LYS A 105 10.53 4.91 1.91
N LEU A 106 10.74 4.45 3.16
CA LEU A 106 11.29 3.12 3.42
C LEU A 106 10.38 2.03 2.90
N LEU A 107 9.06 2.20 3.05
CA LEU A 107 8.09 1.26 2.52
C LEU A 107 8.14 1.23 0.99
N LEU A 108 8.19 2.40 0.33
CA LEU A 108 8.34 2.46 -1.12
C LEU A 108 9.61 1.77 -1.60
N GLU A 109 10.73 1.97 -0.91
CA GLU A 109 11.99 1.31 -1.26
C GLU A 109 11.85 -0.22 -1.21
N SER A 110 11.15 -0.74 -0.20
CA SER A 110 10.89 -2.18 -0.10
C SER A 110 10.04 -2.70 -1.26
N ALA A 111 9.02 -1.93 -1.67
CA ALA A 111 8.20 -2.29 -2.82
C ALA A 111 9.01 -2.26 -4.12
N PHE A 112 9.89 -1.28 -4.29
CA PHE A 112 10.75 -1.19 -5.47
C PHE A 112 11.76 -2.34 -5.52
N ASN A 113 12.34 -2.71 -4.38
CA ASN A 113 13.26 -3.85 -4.30
C ASN A 113 12.53 -5.15 -4.67
N PHE A 114 11.31 -5.34 -4.18
CA PHE A 114 10.49 -6.49 -4.57
C PHE A 114 10.21 -6.47 -6.07
N SER A 115 9.89 -5.31 -6.63
CA SER A 115 9.66 -5.15 -8.07
C SER A 115 10.89 -5.55 -8.89
N ASP A 116 12.08 -5.22 -8.42
CA ASP A 116 13.32 -5.64 -9.07
C ASP A 116 13.46 -7.16 -9.06
N THR A 117 13.15 -7.82 -7.95
CA THR A 117 13.21 -9.30 -7.88
C THR A 117 12.20 -9.94 -8.83
N MET A 118 11.06 -9.29 -9.07
CA MET A 118 10.03 -9.76 -9.99
C MET A 118 10.31 -9.35 -11.45
N ASN A 119 11.37 -8.61 -11.67
CA ASN A 119 11.75 -8.10 -12.98
C ASN A 119 10.71 -7.15 -13.59
N TRP A 120 9.97 -6.45 -12.74
CA TRP A 120 9.02 -5.41 -13.16
C TRP A 120 9.77 -4.13 -13.48
N LYS A 121 9.50 -3.53 -14.63
CA LYS A 121 10.15 -2.28 -15.06
C LYS A 121 9.36 -1.03 -14.72
N LYS A 122 8.10 -1.20 -14.30
CA LYS A 122 7.20 -0.09 -13.97
C LYS A 122 6.43 -0.42 -12.73
N VAL A 123 6.12 0.62 -11.95
CA VAL A 123 5.25 0.53 -10.78
C VAL A 123 4.23 1.64 -10.88
N GLU A 124 2.96 1.28 -10.71
CA GLU A 124 1.85 2.23 -10.70
C GLU A 124 1.23 2.27 -9.32
N VAL A 125 0.57 3.38 -9.02
CA VAL A 125 -0.24 3.52 -7.82
C VAL A 125 -1.52 4.26 -8.19
N GLY A 126 -2.66 3.77 -7.67
CA GLY A 126 -3.93 4.49 -7.79
C GLY A 126 -3.94 5.63 -6.79
N ALA A 127 -3.58 6.82 -7.24
CA ALA A 127 -3.50 7.98 -6.36
C ALA A 127 -4.91 8.44 -5.95
N PRO A 128 -5.09 8.88 -4.69
CA PRO A 128 -6.37 9.44 -4.26
C PRO A 128 -6.57 10.83 -4.86
N ASN A 129 -7.78 11.38 -4.67
CA ASN A 129 -8.13 12.73 -5.15
C ASN A 129 -7.15 13.76 -4.58
N ALA A 130 -6.51 14.55 -5.46
CA ALA A 130 -5.52 15.55 -5.06
C ALA A 130 -6.12 16.64 -4.16
N LYS A 131 -7.41 16.97 -4.33
CA LYS A 131 -8.09 17.97 -3.52
C LYS A 131 -8.19 17.56 -2.05
N GLU A 132 -8.53 16.28 -1.81
CA GLU A 132 -8.70 15.75 -0.45
C GLU A 132 -7.38 15.23 0.13
N TRP A 133 -6.42 14.85 -0.71
CA TRP A 133 -5.18 14.21 -0.32
C TRP A 133 -3.94 14.87 -0.95
N PRO A 134 -3.77 16.20 -0.80
CA PRO A 134 -2.66 16.89 -1.49
C PRO A 134 -1.27 16.42 -1.05
N ARG A 135 -1.11 16.09 0.24
CA ARG A 135 0.18 15.66 0.78
C ARG A 135 0.58 14.28 0.25
N THR A 136 -0.40 13.40 0.06
CA THR A 136 -0.18 12.06 -0.50
C THR A 136 0.27 12.14 -1.96
N ILE A 137 -0.41 12.96 -2.75
CA ILE A 137 -0.04 13.17 -4.15
C ILE A 137 1.38 13.74 -4.25
N GLU A 138 1.70 14.73 -3.43
CA GLU A 138 3.03 15.33 -3.41
C GLU A 138 4.10 14.32 -3.00
N PHE A 139 3.80 13.45 -2.04
CA PHE A 139 4.68 12.38 -1.61
C PHE A 139 5.05 11.46 -2.78
N TYR A 140 4.05 11.02 -3.55
CA TYR A 140 4.31 10.18 -4.72
C TYR A 140 5.14 10.91 -5.78
N LYS A 141 4.80 12.17 -6.07
CA LYS A 141 5.55 12.97 -7.05
C LYS A 141 7.01 13.17 -6.64
N LYS A 142 7.25 13.43 -5.35
CA LYS A 142 8.59 13.57 -4.79
C LYS A 142 9.42 12.30 -4.95
N ASN A 143 8.76 11.14 -4.95
CA ASN A 143 9.42 9.85 -5.10
C ASN A 143 9.42 9.34 -6.54
N GLY A 144 9.20 10.22 -7.52
CA GLY A 144 9.40 9.93 -8.93
C GLY A 144 8.15 9.51 -9.70
N PHE A 145 7.00 9.45 -9.05
CA PHE A 145 5.75 9.11 -9.74
C PHE A 145 5.25 10.27 -10.58
N LYS A 146 4.77 9.95 -11.78
CA LYS A 146 4.16 10.92 -12.69
C LYS A 146 2.72 10.53 -12.94
N GLN A 147 1.84 11.53 -13.07
CA GLN A 147 0.44 11.29 -13.32
C GLN A 147 0.21 10.73 -14.73
N LYS A 148 -0.57 9.65 -14.83
CA LYS A 148 -0.84 8.96 -16.09
C LYS A 148 -2.32 8.90 -16.46
N GLY A 149 -3.16 9.73 -15.86
CA GLY A 149 -4.58 9.83 -16.19
C GLY A 149 -5.50 9.41 -15.05
N PRO A 150 -6.79 9.63 -15.19
CA PRO A 150 -7.77 9.27 -14.18
C PRO A 150 -8.11 7.79 -14.21
N LYS A 151 -8.50 7.26 -13.06
CA LYS A 151 -9.01 5.90 -12.92
C LYS A 151 -10.54 5.95 -12.85
N LEU A 152 -11.20 5.10 -13.63
CA LEU A 152 -12.64 4.91 -13.59
C LEU A 152 -12.92 3.53 -13.02
N ARG A 153 -14.01 3.39 -12.27
CA ARG A 153 -14.41 2.12 -11.66
C ARG A 153 -15.91 1.94 -11.77
N ILE A 154 -16.32 0.70 -12.02
CA ILE A 154 -17.71 0.27 -11.92
C ILE A 154 -17.75 -0.98 -11.04
N ASP A 155 -18.65 -1.03 -10.10
CA ASP A 155 -18.88 -2.21 -9.31
C ASP A 155 -19.97 -3.05 -9.98
N LEU A 156 -19.64 -4.27 -10.39
CA LEU A 156 -20.56 -5.11 -11.16
C LEU A 156 -21.57 -5.83 -10.28
N ARG A 157 -21.23 -6.11 -9.02
CA ARG A 157 -22.12 -6.79 -8.07
C ARG A 157 -21.69 -6.53 -6.63
#